data_8d2c35796a21528afbf5a1b954c17b53
#
_entry.id   8d2c35796a21528afbf5a1b954c17b53
#
_cell.length_a   1.000
_cell.length_b   1.000
_cell.length_c   1.000
_cell.angle_alpha   90.00
_cell.angle_beta   90.00
_cell.angle_gamma   90.00
#
_symmetry.space_group_name_H-M   'P 1'
#
loop_
_entity.id
_entity.type
_entity.pdbx_description
1 polymer ?
#
loop_
_entity_poly.entity_id
_entity_poly.type
_entity_poly.pdbx_seq_one_letter_code
_entity_poly.pdbx_strand_id
1 'polypeptide(L)'
;MKDNNNHLNHSTWECKYHIIFIPKYRRKVLYGLLRKDLQGVFHRLAKQKECVIEEGYLMPDHIHMLISIPPKHSVSTVVGFLKGKSSIWIAQNINNKQRNFVGHKFWARGYYTSTVGADEKIIRSYIQNQEKEDKRIDDLFNR
;
A
#
# COMPACT_ATOMS: atom_id res chain seq x y z
N MET A 1 19.12 13.65 19.31
CA MET A 1 18.22 12.51 19.36
C MET A 1 16.87 12.91 18.77
N LYS A 2 16.42 12.22 17.75
CA LYS A 2 15.10 12.51 17.18
C LYS A 2 14.04 12.18 18.24
N ASP A 3 13.23 13.16 18.57
CA ASP A 3 12.02 12.90 19.32
C ASP A 3 11.11 12.04 18.45
N ASN A 4 10.87 10.80 18.87
CA ASN A 4 10.02 9.89 18.13
C ASN A 4 8.53 10.14 18.34
N ASN A 5 8.19 11.13 19.14
CA ASN A 5 6.81 11.50 19.40
C ASN A 5 6.35 12.51 18.36
N ASN A 6 5.22 12.26 17.78
CA ASN A 6 4.60 13.18 16.84
C ASN A 6 3.72 14.18 17.60
N HIS A 7 3.71 15.41 17.14
CA HIS A 7 3.00 16.50 17.80
C HIS A 7 2.03 17.18 16.84
N LEU A 8 0.82 17.45 17.32
CA LEU A 8 -0.16 18.33 16.70
C LEU A 8 -0.53 19.38 17.73
N ASN A 9 -0.03 20.60 17.56
CA ASN A 9 -0.25 21.69 18.54
C ASN A 9 0.19 21.24 19.94
N HIS A 10 -0.77 21.10 20.87
CA HIS A 10 -0.52 20.70 22.25
C HIS A 10 -0.71 19.19 22.47
N SER A 11 -0.96 18.44 21.41
CA SER A 11 -1.21 16.99 21.51
C SER A 11 0.01 16.20 21.05
N THR A 12 0.32 15.15 21.80
CA THR A 12 1.34 14.16 21.44
C THR A 12 0.62 12.89 21.05
N TRP A 13 1.07 12.26 19.95
CA TRP A 13 0.44 11.03 19.47
C TRP A 13 1.46 10.04 18.93
N GLU A 14 1.09 8.77 19.00
CA GLU A 14 1.88 7.69 18.47
C GLU A 14 0.92 6.64 17.91
N CYS A 15 0.53 6.83 16.65
CA CYS A 15 -0.43 5.97 15.97
C CYS A 15 0.26 5.30 14.81
N LYS A 16 0.69 4.05 15.01
CA LYS A 16 1.41 3.27 14.00
C LYS A 16 0.58 2.08 13.58
N TYR A 17 0.57 1.81 12.28
CA TYR A 17 -0.23 0.77 11.67
C TYR A 17 0.62 -0.06 10.73
N HIS A 18 0.43 -1.37 10.80
CA HIS A 18 0.87 -2.28 9.73
C HIS A 18 -0.18 -2.25 8.65
N ILE A 19 0.25 -2.00 7.42
CA ILE A 19 -0.63 -1.94 6.25
C ILE A 19 -0.10 -2.93 5.22
N ILE A 20 -1.01 -3.75 4.67
CA ILE A 20 -0.67 -4.70 3.62
C ILE A 20 -1.68 -4.54 2.49
N PHE A 21 -1.20 -4.41 1.26
CA PHE A 21 -2.04 -4.48 0.08
C PHE A 21 -1.27 -5.12 -1.08
N ILE A 22 -1.99 -5.56 -2.09
CA ILE A 22 -1.43 -6.40 -3.15
C ILE A 22 -1.78 -5.85 -4.53
N PRO A 23 -0.93 -6.13 -5.53
CA PRO A 23 -1.27 -5.87 -6.92
C PRO A 23 -2.47 -6.73 -7.34
N LYS A 24 -3.32 -6.18 -8.19
CA LYS A 24 -4.45 -6.92 -8.76
C LYS A 24 -3.94 -8.03 -9.68
N TYR A 25 -4.61 -9.19 -9.67
CA TYR A 25 -4.30 -10.36 -10.49
C TYR A 25 -2.92 -10.97 -10.20
N ARG A 26 -2.48 -10.96 -8.96
CA ARG A 26 -1.19 -11.56 -8.54
C ARG A 26 0.00 -11.09 -9.36
N ARG A 27 -0.01 -9.85 -9.77
CA ARG A 27 1.08 -9.34 -10.60
C ARG A 27 2.37 -9.31 -9.80
N LYS A 28 3.28 -10.24 -10.07
CA LYS A 28 4.63 -10.20 -9.54
C LYS A 28 5.43 -9.19 -10.34
N VAL A 29 4.96 -7.94 -10.35
CA VAL A 29 5.55 -6.87 -11.17
C VAL A 29 6.42 -5.93 -10.35
N LEU A 30 6.53 -6.16 -9.03
CA LEU A 30 7.29 -5.29 -8.15
C LEU A 30 8.75 -5.75 -8.09
N TYR A 31 9.44 -5.73 -9.24
CA TYR A 31 10.82 -6.18 -9.34
C TYR A 31 11.77 -5.03 -9.67
N GLY A 32 13.02 -5.19 -9.23
CA GLY A 32 14.16 -4.39 -9.68
C GLY A 32 13.98 -2.89 -9.51
N LEU A 33 14.17 -2.15 -10.58
CA LEU A 33 14.15 -0.68 -10.58
C LEU A 33 12.79 -0.12 -10.19
N LEU A 34 11.69 -0.75 -10.66
CA LEU A 34 10.34 -0.31 -10.31
C LEU A 34 10.13 -0.34 -8.80
N ARG A 35 10.57 -1.41 -8.15
CA ARG A 35 10.43 -1.55 -6.70
C ARG A 35 11.18 -0.46 -5.95
N LYS A 36 12.42 -0.18 -6.36
CA LYS A 36 13.25 0.86 -5.75
C LYS A 36 12.61 2.25 -5.89
N ASP A 37 12.16 2.57 -7.10
CA ASP A 37 11.54 3.87 -7.37
C ASP A 37 10.20 4.00 -6.64
N LEU A 38 9.41 2.94 -6.60
CA LEU A 38 8.12 2.92 -5.94
C LEU A 38 8.25 3.15 -4.43
N GLN A 39 9.30 2.62 -3.81
CA GLN A 39 9.58 2.88 -2.40
C GLN A 39 9.72 4.38 -2.14
N GLY A 40 10.49 5.08 -2.96
CA GLY A 40 10.64 6.54 -2.87
C GLY A 40 9.31 7.27 -3.10
N VAL A 41 8.50 6.80 -4.04
CA VAL A 41 7.16 7.35 -4.29
C VAL A 41 6.29 7.27 -3.05
N PHE A 42 6.24 6.11 -2.39
CA PHE A 42 5.44 5.96 -1.18
C PHE A 42 5.90 6.89 -0.05
N HIS A 43 7.20 7.04 0.13
CA HIS A 43 7.71 7.96 1.15
C HIS A 43 7.29 9.42 0.87
N ARG A 44 7.38 9.85 -0.39
CA ARG A 44 6.94 11.20 -0.78
C ARG A 44 5.44 11.40 -0.60
N LEU A 45 4.64 10.41 -0.99
CA LEU A 45 3.18 10.48 -0.84
C LEU A 45 2.77 10.51 0.63
N ALA A 46 3.39 9.68 1.46
CA ALA A 46 3.12 9.66 2.89
C ALA A 46 3.40 11.03 3.50
N LYS A 47 4.50 11.65 3.13
CA LYS A 47 4.88 12.98 3.61
C LYS A 47 3.83 14.04 3.28
N GLN A 48 3.18 13.94 2.12
CA GLN A 48 2.10 14.87 1.75
C GLN A 48 0.91 14.82 2.70
N LYS A 49 0.72 13.69 3.37
CA LYS A 49 -0.33 13.49 4.38
C LYS A 49 0.21 13.59 5.81
N GLU A 50 1.41 14.11 5.97
CA GLU A 50 2.08 14.20 7.26
C GLU A 50 2.26 12.85 7.94
N CYS A 51 2.30 11.79 7.15
CA CYS A 51 2.59 10.43 7.60
C CYS A 51 4.06 10.11 7.41
N VAL A 52 4.56 9.16 8.20
CA VAL A 52 5.93 8.67 8.10
C VAL A 52 5.91 7.16 7.95
N ILE A 53 6.51 6.66 6.87
CA ILE A 53 6.74 5.23 6.71
C ILE A 53 7.99 4.88 7.52
N GLU A 54 7.78 4.18 8.64
CA GLU A 54 8.86 3.75 9.53
C GLU A 54 9.63 2.58 8.93
N GLU A 55 8.91 1.63 8.35
CA GLU A 55 9.46 0.46 7.68
C GLU A 55 8.63 0.16 6.44
N GLY A 56 9.28 -0.21 5.36
CA GLY A 56 8.61 -0.56 4.12
C GLY A 56 9.24 -1.78 3.47
N TYR A 57 8.40 -2.74 3.13
CA TYR A 57 8.80 -3.99 2.47
C TYR A 57 7.98 -4.14 1.19
N LEU A 58 8.64 -3.94 0.06
CA LEU A 58 8.04 -4.16 -1.25
C LEU A 58 8.44 -5.55 -1.73
N MET A 59 7.56 -6.50 -1.49
CA MET A 59 7.75 -7.88 -1.93
C MET A 59 7.16 -8.05 -3.33
N PRO A 60 7.54 -9.09 -4.09
CA PRO A 60 7.03 -9.25 -5.46
C PRO A 60 5.52 -9.32 -5.57
N ASP A 61 4.83 -9.83 -4.57
CA ASP A 61 3.39 -10.06 -4.59
C ASP A 61 2.60 -9.23 -3.56
N HIS A 62 3.26 -8.38 -2.79
CA HIS A 62 2.57 -7.54 -1.81
C HIS A 62 3.46 -6.40 -1.33
N ILE A 63 2.81 -5.41 -0.76
CA ILE A 63 3.44 -4.33 -0.03
C ILE A 63 3.10 -4.51 1.45
N HIS A 64 4.10 -4.40 2.31
CA HIS A 64 3.90 -4.35 3.75
C HIS A 64 4.66 -3.14 4.30
N MET A 65 3.96 -2.25 4.97
CA MET A 65 4.59 -1.07 5.57
C MET A 65 4.13 -0.87 7.01
N LEU A 66 5.01 -0.31 7.82
CA LEU A 66 4.68 0.24 9.12
C LEU A 66 4.67 1.75 8.98
N ILE A 67 3.52 2.38 9.20
CA ILE A 67 3.32 3.79 8.92
C ILE A 67 2.72 4.50 10.14
N SER A 68 3.28 5.66 10.47
CA SER A 68 2.74 6.58 11.47
C SER A 68 1.76 7.51 10.80
N ILE A 69 0.53 7.55 11.30
CA ILE A 69 -0.56 8.36 10.73
C ILE A 69 -1.06 9.33 11.81
N PRO A 70 -1.06 10.65 11.55
CA PRO A 70 -1.60 11.60 12.50
C PRO A 70 -3.09 11.38 12.76
N PRO A 71 -3.58 11.64 13.99
CA PRO A 71 -4.98 11.39 14.35
C PRO A 71 -6.01 12.12 13.48
N LYS A 72 -5.62 13.19 12.82
CA LYS A 72 -6.51 13.94 11.92
C LYS A 72 -6.87 13.19 10.65
N HIS A 73 -6.16 12.12 10.29
CA HIS A 73 -6.43 11.32 9.11
C HIS A 73 -6.88 9.92 9.50
N SER A 74 -7.86 9.39 8.78
CA SER A 74 -8.22 7.98 8.90
C SER A 74 -7.22 7.11 8.13
N VAL A 75 -7.08 5.86 8.57
CA VAL A 75 -6.26 4.87 7.85
C VAL A 75 -6.76 4.72 6.41
N SER A 76 -8.07 4.63 6.22
CA SER A 76 -8.65 4.45 4.89
C SER A 76 -8.34 5.61 3.95
N THR A 77 -8.37 6.84 4.45
CA THR A 77 -8.02 8.02 3.65
C THR A 77 -6.55 7.97 3.20
N VAL A 78 -5.65 7.63 4.12
CA VAL A 78 -4.22 7.55 3.81
C VAL A 78 -3.93 6.42 2.83
N VAL A 79 -4.47 5.22 3.09
CA VAL A 79 -4.24 4.07 2.20
C VAL A 79 -4.84 4.32 0.82
N GLY A 80 -6.04 4.90 0.75
CA GLY A 80 -6.66 5.27 -0.53
C GLY A 80 -5.79 6.25 -1.32
N PHE A 81 -5.23 7.23 -0.64
CA PHE A 81 -4.31 8.21 -1.25
C PHE A 81 -3.04 7.51 -1.78
N LEU A 82 -2.40 6.67 -0.96
CA LEU A 82 -1.19 5.96 -1.36
C LEU A 82 -1.44 5.04 -2.55
N LYS A 83 -2.53 4.28 -2.52
CA LYS A 83 -2.89 3.35 -3.61
C LYS A 83 -3.24 4.11 -4.89
N GLY A 84 -4.07 5.14 -4.78
CA GLY A 84 -4.50 5.90 -5.95
C GLY A 84 -3.36 6.63 -6.64
N LYS A 85 -2.57 7.37 -5.89
CA LYS A 85 -1.46 8.15 -6.45
C LYS A 85 -0.34 7.26 -6.96
N SER A 86 -0.02 6.17 -6.27
CA SER A 86 1.00 5.23 -6.73
C SER A 86 0.57 4.51 -8.01
N SER A 87 -0.72 4.19 -8.16
CA SER A 87 -1.24 3.61 -9.41
C SER A 87 -1.02 4.55 -10.59
N ILE A 88 -1.30 5.83 -10.41
CA ILE A 88 -1.08 6.84 -11.46
C ILE A 88 0.41 6.90 -11.82
N TRP A 89 1.28 6.94 -10.81
CA TRP A 89 2.73 6.97 -11.03
C TRP A 89 3.19 5.72 -11.80
N ILE A 90 2.71 4.54 -11.42
CA ILE A 90 3.05 3.27 -12.08
C ILE A 90 2.60 3.33 -13.55
N ALA A 91 1.38 3.79 -13.80
CA ALA A 91 0.86 3.89 -15.17
C ALA A 91 1.70 4.81 -16.05
N GLN A 92 2.24 5.89 -15.48
CA GLN A 92 3.06 6.85 -16.21
C GLN A 92 4.49 6.37 -16.44
N ASN A 93 4.99 5.48 -15.61
CA ASN A 93 6.41 5.08 -15.60
C ASN A 93 6.67 3.65 -16.05
N ILE A 94 5.62 2.84 -16.24
CA ILE A 94 5.76 1.50 -16.80
C ILE A 94 5.65 1.57 -18.33
N ASN A 95 6.49 0.76 -19.00
CA ASN A 95 6.47 0.60 -20.46
C ASN A 95 5.07 0.18 -20.91
N ASN A 96 4.57 0.78 -22.01
CA ASN A 96 3.25 0.53 -22.58
C ASN A 96 2.95 -0.95 -22.80
N LYS A 97 3.94 -1.78 -23.10
CA LYS A 97 3.77 -3.23 -23.29
C LYS A 97 3.37 -3.97 -22.01
N GLN A 98 3.57 -3.34 -20.85
CA GLN A 98 3.26 -3.92 -19.55
C GLN A 98 2.00 -3.33 -18.94
N ARG A 99 1.34 -2.39 -19.63
CA ARG A 99 0.11 -1.77 -19.17
C ARG A 99 -1.08 -2.69 -19.42
N ASN A 100 -1.33 -3.58 -18.48
CA ASN A 100 -2.51 -4.44 -18.50
C ASN A 100 -3.58 -3.97 -17.52
N PHE A 101 -3.55 -2.70 -17.13
CA PHE A 101 -4.51 -2.14 -16.21
C PHE A 101 -4.90 -0.73 -16.65
N VAL A 102 -6.07 -0.31 -16.24
CA VAL A 102 -6.58 1.03 -16.53
C VAL A 102 -6.18 1.96 -15.38
N GLY A 103 -5.21 2.85 -15.64
CA GLY A 103 -4.84 3.95 -14.76
C GLY A 103 -4.67 3.57 -13.29
N HIS A 104 -5.65 3.89 -12.48
CA HIS A 104 -5.61 3.79 -11.03
C HIS A 104 -6.03 2.42 -10.48
N LYS A 105 -6.11 1.38 -11.30
CA LYS A 105 -6.54 0.04 -10.88
C LYS A 105 -5.40 -0.98 -10.81
N PHE A 106 -4.22 -0.52 -10.45
CA PHE A 106 -3.08 -1.42 -10.30
C PHE A 106 -3.23 -2.34 -9.09
N TRP A 107 -3.76 -1.82 -7.97
CA TRP A 107 -3.87 -2.55 -6.72
C TRP A 107 -5.22 -3.27 -6.61
N ALA A 108 -5.22 -4.44 -5.98
CA ALA A 108 -6.45 -5.11 -5.61
C ALA A 108 -7.26 -4.25 -4.63
N ARG A 109 -8.56 -4.46 -4.56
CA ARG A 109 -9.43 -3.78 -3.60
C ARG A 109 -9.04 -4.12 -2.17
N GLY A 110 -9.19 -3.14 -1.29
CA GLY A 110 -8.99 -3.35 0.12
C GLY A 110 -7.53 -3.34 0.55
N TYR A 111 -7.35 -3.61 1.80
CA TYR A 111 -6.05 -3.70 2.46
C TYR A 111 -6.24 -4.39 3.81
N TYR A 112 -5.15 -4.90 4.35
CA TYR A 112 -5.11 -5.37 5.74
C TYR A 112 -4.47 -4.28 6.60
N THR A 113 -5.01 -4.05 7.79
CA THR A 113 -4.38 -3.13 8.75
C THR A 113 -4.45 -3.70 10.16
N SER A 114 -3.41 -3.43 10.93
CA SER A 114 -3.32 -3.83 12.33
C SER A 114 -2.37 -2.90 13.06
N THR A 115 -2.64 -2.65 14.33
CA THR A 115 -1.73 -1.93 15.22
C THR A 115 -0.68 -2.85 15.83
N VAL A 116 -0.88 -4.16 15.72
CA VAL A 116 0.09 -5.18 16.13
C VAL A 116 0.72 -5.80 14.89
N GLY A 117 1.90 -6.40 15.05
CA GLY A 117 2.59 -7.00 13.93
C GLY A 117 1.80 -8.10 13.25
N ALA A 118 1.96 -8.22 11.94
CA ALA A 118 1.38 -9.30 11.15
C ALA A 118 2.48 -10.30 10.84
N ASP A 119 2.31 -11.56 11.27
CA ASP A 119 3.25 -12.62 10.95
C ASP A 119 3.02 -13.13 9.51
N GLU A 120 3.93 -13.95 9.03
CA GLU A 120 3.88 -14.47 7.67
C GLU A 120 2.60 -15.26 7.39
N LYS A 121 2.09 -15.98 8.38
CA LYS A 121 0.85 -16.75 8.25
C LYS A 121 -0.34 -15.83 7.98
N ILE A 122 -0.44 -14.73 8.71
CA ILE A 122 -1.49 -13.72 8.52
C ILE A 122 -1.38 -13.10 7.14
N ILE A 123 -0.18 -12.74 6.72
CA ILE A 123 0.09 -12.15 5.40
C ILE A 123 -0.33 -13.11 4.30
N ARG A 124 0.05 -14.37 4.40
CA ARG A 124 -0.30 -15.39 3.40
C ARG A 124 -1.80 -15.62 3.32
N SER A 125 -2.49 -15.68 4.47
CA SER A 125 -3.94 -15.80 4.50
C SER A 125 -4.62 -14.63 3.80
N TYR A 126 -4.14 -13.41 4.06
CA TYR A 126 -4.69 -12.22 3.42
C TYR A 126 -4.52 -12.28 1.91
N ILE A 127 -3.34 -12.62 1.41
CA ILE A 127 -3.05 -12.71 -0.01
C ILE A 127 -3.95 -13.75 -0.68
N GLN A 128 -4.07 -14.94 -0.09
CA GLN A 128 -4.92 -16.01 -0.63
C GLN A 128 -6.39 -15.60 -0.70
N ASN A 129 -6.90 -14.92 0.31
CA ASN A 129 -8.28 -14.47 0.34
C ASN A 129 -8.54 -13.40 -0.72
N GLN A 130 -7.60 -12.49 -0.94
CA GLN A 130 -7.71 -11.47 -1.98
C GLN A 130 -7.69 -12.07 -3.38
N GLU A 131 -6.88 -13.09 -3.60
CA GLU A 131 -6.85 -13.81 -4.88
C GLU A 131 -8.18 -14.46 -5.21
N LYS A 132 -8.80 -15.11 -4.22
CA LYS A 132 -10.12 -15.71 -4.37
C LYS A 132 -11.18 -14.66 -4.68
N GLU A 133 -11.13 -13.52 -4.01
CA GLU A 133 -12.08 -12.43 -4.21
C GLU A 133 -11.94 -11.81 -5.60
N ASP A 134 -10.72 -11.59 -6.07
CA ASP A 134 -10.47 -11.06 -7.40
C ASP A 134 -11.00 -11.99 -8.48
N LYS A 135 -10.77 -13.30 -8.32
CA LYS A 135 -11.28 -14.30 -9.24
C LYS A 135 -12.81 -14.34 -9.25
N ARG A 136 -13.43 -14.27 -8.07
CA ARG A 136 -14.88 -14.24 -7.95
C ARG A 136 -15.48 -13.04 -8.69
N ILE A 137 -14.89 -11.87 -8.52
CA ILE A 137 -15.33 -10.65 -9.20
C ILE A 137 -15.17 -10.76 -10.71
N ASP A 138 -14.04 -11.28 -11.18
CA ASP A 138 -13.80 -11.48 -12.60
C ASP A 138 -14.81 -12.44 -13.21
N ASP A 139 -15.10 -13.55 -12.53
CA ASP A 139 -16.08 -14.54 -12.99
C ASP A 139 -17.49 -13.93 -13.10
N LEU A 140 -17.82 -12.96 -12.24
CA LEU A 140 -19.09 -12.25 -12.30
C LEU A 140 -19.21 -11.33 -13.49
N PHE A 141 -18.11 -10.67 -13.88
CA PHE A 141 -18.11 -9.66 -14.95
C PHE A 141 -17.74 -10.18 -16.34
N ASN A 142 -17.17 -11.39 -16.43
CA ASN A 142 -16.71 -11.98 -17.68
C ASN A 142 -17.62 -13.10 -18.21
N ARG A 143 -18.87 -13.09 -17.84
CA ARG A 143 -19.86 -14.05 -18.38
C ARG A 143 -20.36 -13.62 -19.75
#